data_bd30256bcb89d018f33c79ba02d1e0bf
#
_entry.id   bd30256bcb89d018f33c79ba02d1e0bf
#
_cell.length_a   1.000
_cell.length_b   1.000
_cell.length_c   1.000
_cell.angle_alpha   90.00
_cell.angle_beta   90.00
_cell.angle_gamma   90.00
#
_symmetry.space_group_name_H-M   'P 1'
#
loop_
_entity.id
_entity.type
_entity.pdbx_description
1 polymer ?
#
loop_
_entity_poly.entity_id
_entity_poly.type
_entity_poly.pdbx_seq_one_letter_code
_entity_poly.pdbx_strand_id
1 'polypeptide(L)'
;MEKLNYKDSGVDIATGNALVEDLKGLVKQTFTPNVLGGLGSFSGAFLLPSGYKEPVILAATDGVGTKLKLAIDSGILNSVGIDLVAMCVNDLICNFATPMFFLDYYATGKLDKNAALQVISGITQGCLEAQCALIGGAVSYTHLTLPTNTCSCRSRWSPYH
;
A
#
# COMPACT_ATOMS: atom_id res chain seq x y z
N MET A 1 -19.26 14.77 30.87
CA MET A 1 -18.95 14.44 29.48
C MET A 1 -17.46 14.20 29.40
N GLU A 2 -17.01 12.95 29.29
CA GLU A 2 -15.61 12.64 29.01
C GLU A 2 -15.21 13.24 27.67
N LYS A 3 -14.11 13.97 27.65
CA LYS A 3 -13.56 14.51 26.40
C LYS A 3 -13.03 13.32 25.58
N LEU A 4 -13.77 12.92 24.56
CA LEU A 4 -13.28 12.00 23.53
C LEU A 4 -11.99 12.60 22.93
N ASN A 5 -10.89 11.87 23.02
CA ASN A 5 -9.66 12.23 22.36
C ASN A 5 -9.34 11.24 21.24
N TYR A 6 -8.51 11.61 20.31
CA TYR A 6 -8.14 10.78 19.14
C TYR A 6 -7.53 9.43 19.56
N LYS A 7 -6.79 9.40 20.67
CA LYS A 7 -6.12 8.20 21.17
C LYS A 7 -7.13 7.15 21.67
N ASP A 8 -8.20 7.60 22.34
CA ASP A 8 -9.28 6.72 22.82
C ASP A 8 -10.11 6.17 21.65
N SER A 9 -10.08 6.85 20.50
CA SER A 9 -10.71 6.41 19.24
C SER A 9 -9.79 5.51 18.39
N GLY A 10 -8.66 5.06 18.93
CA GLY A 10 -7.72 4.17 18.22
C GLY A 10 -6.73 4.87 17.31
N VAL A 11 -6.75 6.21 17.24
CA VAL A 11 -5.85 7.03 16.40
C VAL A 11 -4.68 7.54 17.24
N ASP A 12 -3.55 6.87 17.18
CA ASP A 12 -2.29 7.31 17.81
C ASP A 12 -1.37 7.95 16.77
N ILE A 13 -1.42 9.29 16.68
CA ILE A 13 -0.62 10.08 15.73
C ILE A 13 0.88 9.90 15.98
N ALA A 14 1.31 9.77 17.25
CA ALA A 14 2.73 9.60 17.58
C ALA A 14 3.25 8.25 17.06
N THR A 15 2.49 7.18 17.23
CA THR A 15 2.82 5.86 16.69
C THR A 15 2.84 5.86 15.16
N GLY A 16 1.90 6.56 14.51
CA GLY A 16 1.89 6.73 13.06
C GLY A 16 3.13 7.46 12.55
N ASN A 17 3.50 8.57 13.17
CA ASN A 17 4.71 9.32 12.80
C ASN A 17 5.99 8.49 13.01
N ALA A 18 6.10 7.76 14.11
CA ALA A 18 7.22 6.87 14.38
C ALA A 18 7.32 5.74 13.34
N LEU A 19 6.20 5.20 12.89
CA LEU A 19 6.17 4.21 11.80
C LEU A 19 6.72 4.81 10.50
N VAL A 20 6.28 6.01 10.12
CA VAL A 20 6.75 6.68 8.90
C VAL A 20 8.26 6.92 8.94
N GLU A 21 8.81 7.34 10.10
CA GLU A 21 10.26 7.52 10.24
C GLU A 21 11.03 6.21 10.03
N ASP A 22 10.57 5.11 10.63
CA ASP A 22 11.21 3.80 10.47
C ASP A 22 11.14 3.29 9.02
N LEU A 23 10.06 3.63 8.30
CA LEU A 23 9.85 3.22 6.92
C LEU A 23 10.71 3.99 5.91
N LYS A 24 11.12 5.23 6.21
CA LYS A 24 11.86 6.08 5.26
C LYS A 24 13.09 5.41 4.68
N GLY A 25 13.90 4.77 5.53
CA GLY A 25 15.11 4.08 5.09
C GLY A 25 14.82 2.84 4.24
N LEU A 26 13.77 2.11 4.59
CA LEU A 26 13.36 0.90 3.91
C LEU A 26 12.81 1.21 2.51
N VAL A 27 11.83 2.08 2.43
CA VAL A 27 11.16 2.46 1.17
C VAL A 27 12.13 3.12 0.20
N LYS A 28 13.08 3.90 0.71
CA LYS A 28 14.10 4.57 -0.10
C LYS A 28 14.96 3.61 -0.92
N GLN A 29 15.05 2.35 -0.52
CA GLN A 29 15.78 1.32 -1.28
C GLN A 29 15.13 1.02 -2.64
N THR A 30 13.84 1.27 -2.80
CA THR A 30 13.11 1.07 -4.05
C THR A 30 13.22 2.27 -5.01
N PHE A 31 13.78 3.40 -4.54
CA PHE A 31 13.77 4.64 -5.32
C PHE A 31 14.68 4.55 -6.54
N THR A 32 14.14 5.00 -7.65
CA THR A 32 14.85 5.20 -8.91
C THR A 32 15.12 6.68 -9.13
N PRO A 33 15.99 7.07 -10.08
CA PRO A 33 16.20 8.49 -10.42
C PRO A 33 14.94 9.24 -10.84
N ASN A 34 13.87 8.51 -11.18
CA ASN A 34 12.60 9.08 -11.61
C ASN A 34 11.69 9.47 -10.44
N VAL A 35 11.99 9.06 -9.21
CA VAL A 35 11.21 9.45 -8.02
C VAL A 35 11.51 10.89 -7.67
N LEU A 36 10.47 11.73 -7.65
CA LEU A 36 10.58 13.14 -7.27
C LEU A 36 10.04 13.33 -5.85
N GLY A 37 10.91 13.80 -4.95
CA GLY A 37 10.55 14.02 -3.55
C GLY A 37 10.86 12.84 -2.63
N GLY A 38 10.11 12.70 -1.55
CA GLY A 38 10.31 11.67 -0.52
C GLY A 38 9.01 11.30 0.19
N LEU A 39 9.09 10.31 1.09
CA LEU A 39 7.96 9.93 1.95
C LEU A 39 7.55 11.08 2.87
N GLY A 40 6.23 11.24 3.05
CA GLY A 40 5.64 12.22 3.97
C GLY A 40 4.89 13.36 3.29
N SER A 41 4.82 13.38 1.96
CA SER A 41 3.88 14.25 1.23
C SER A 41 2.53 13.54 1.04
N PHE A 42 1.49 14.31 0.70
CA PHE A 42 0.15 13.76 0.43
C PHE A 42 0.04 13.02 -0.91
N SER A 43 1.07 13.06 -1.74
CA SER A 43 1.13 12.38 -3.03
C SER A 43 2.55 11.94 -3.35
N GLY A 44 2.69 10.84 -4.09
CA GLY A 44 3.94 10.46 -4.73
C GLY A 44 4.10 11.16 -6.08
N ALA A 45 5.32 11.58 -6.40
CA ALA A 45 5.64 12.18 -7.70
C ALA A 45 6.69 11.35 -8.43
N PHE A 46 6.43 11.07 -9.70
CA PHE A 46 7.29 10.23 -10.53
C PHE A 46 7.45 10.87 -11.92
N LEU A 47 8.68 11.02 -12.35
CA LEU A 47 9.02 11.52 -13.68
C LEU A 47 8.94 10.36 -14.68
N LEU A 48 8.17 10.51 -15.73
CA LEU A 48 8.16 9.51 -16.79
C LEU A 48 9.54 9.38 -17.43
N PRO A 49 10.03 8.16 -17.66
CA PRO A 49 11.30 7.97 -18.35
C PRO A 49 11.26 8.60 -19.74
N SER A 50 12.36 9.14 -20.17
CA SER A 50 12.51 9.68 -21.53
C SER A 50 12.54 8.56 -22.57
N GLY A 51 12.22 8.89 -23.82
CA GLY A 51 12.31 7.95 -24.95
C GLY A 51 10.98 7.41 -25.44
N TYR A 52 9.88 7.63 -24.72
CA TYR A 52 8.53 7.32 -25.21
C TYR A 52 8.04 8.42 -26.14
N LYS A 53 7.57 8.03 -27.32
CA LYS A 53 7.01 9.00 -28.30
C LYS A 53 5.59 9.42 -27.94
N GLU A 54 4.77 8.44 -27.54
CA GLU A 54 3.38 8.63 -27.11
C GLU A 54 3.11 7.69 -25.93
N PRO A 55 3.50 8.07 -24.69
CA PRO A 55 3.38 7.17 -23.54
C PRO A 55 1.92 6.98 -23.15
N VAL A 56 1.52 5.73 -22.96
CA VAL A 56 0.26 5.34 -22.32
C VAL A 56 0.56 4.84 -20.92
N ILE A 57 -0.11 5.41 -19.93
CA ILE A 57 0.02 5.00 -18.52
C ILE A 57 -1.12 4.03 -18.22
N LEU A 58 -0.75 2.82 -17.81
CA LEU A 58 -1.68 1.85 -17.27
C LEU A 58 -1.61 1.89 -15.74
N ALA A 59 -2.76 1.72 -15.09
CA ALA A 59 -2.85 1.62 -13.65
C ALA A 59 -3.66 0.38 -13.27
N ALA A 60 -3.17 -0.37 -12.30
CA ALA A 60 -3.85 -1.52 -11.72
C ALA A 60 -3.93 -1.35 -10.20
N THR A 61 -4.96 -1.91 -9.60
CA THR A 61 -5.14 -1.98 -8.16
C THR A 61 -5.80 -3.28 -7.79
N ASP A 62 -5.27 -3.94 -6.78
CA ASP A 62 -5.82 -5.20 -6.27
C ASP A 62 -5.59 -5.28 -4.76
N GLY A 63 -6.31 -6.19 -4.10
CA GLY A 63 -6.16 -6.49 -2.68
C GLY A 63 -5.65 -7.92 -2.48
N VAL A 64 -5.08 -8.20 -1.31
CA VAL A 64 -4.50 -9.52 -1.01
C VAL A 64 -5.55 -10.64 -0.93
N GLY A 65 -6.82 -10.27 -0.73
CA GLY A 65 -7.92 -11.22 -0.64
C GLY A 65 -7.85 -12.09 0.65
N THR A 66 -8.33 -13.33 0.55
CA THR A 66 -8.49 -14.24 1.70
C THR A 66 -7.17 -14.68 2.33
N LYS A 67 -6.04 -14.60 1.62
CA LYS A 67 -4.68 -14.86 2.16
C LYS A 67 -4.35 -13.99 3.36
N LEU A 68 -4.90 -12.77 3.40
CA LEU A 68 -4.70 -11.86 4.52
C LEU A 68 -5.14 -12.48 5.85
N LYS A 69 -6.25 -13.21 5.87
CA LYS A 69 -6.69 -13.89 7.08
C LYS A 69 -5.70 -14.97 7.53
N LEU A 70 -5.16 -15.74 6.60
CA LEU A 70 -4.14 -16.74 6.93
C LEU A 70 -2.85 -16.10 7.47
N ALA A 71 -2.44 -14.96 6.90
CA ALA A 71 -1.29 -14.21 7.38
C ALA A 71 -1.50 -13.70 8.81
N ILE A 72 -2.70 -13.17 9.11
CA ILE A 72 -3.06 -12.71 10.44
C ILE A 72 -3.08 -13.88 11.43
N ASP A 73 -3.72 -15.00 11.09
CA ASP A 73 -3.86 -16.17 11.97
C ASP A 73 -2.50 -16.84 12.24
N SER A 74 -1.57 -16.82 11.29
CA SER A 74 -0.22 -17.38 11.41
C SER A 74 0.81 -16.44 12.05
N GLY A 75 0.53 -15.12 12.05
CA GLY A 75 1.48 -14.09 12.45
C GLY A 75 2.62 -13.84 11.44
N ILE A 76 2.53 -14.40 10.22
CA ILE A 76 3.53 -14.22 9.15
C ILE A 76 3.01 -13.16 8.19
N LEU A 77 3.44 -11.92 8.37
CA LEU A 77 2.86 -10.77 7.69
C LEU A 77 3.69 -10.21 6.53
N ASN A 78 4.98 -10.53 6.45
CA ASN A 78 5.84 -10.00 5.39
C ASN A 78 5.49 -10.57 4.00
N SER A 79 5.15 -11.85 3.91
CA SER A 79 4.82 -12.49 2.64
C SER A 79 3.58 -11.89 1.97
N VAL A 80 2.62 -11.42 2.77
CA VAL A 80 1.40 -10.79 2.23
C VAL A 80 1.67 -9.46 1.54
N GLY A 81 2.71 -8.74 1.95
CA GLY A 81 3.16 -7.52 1.26
C GLY A 81 3.77 -7.82 -0.11
N ILE A 82 4.55 -8.88 -0.23
CA ILE A 82 5.09 -9.34 -1.52
C ILE A 82 3.95 -9.75 -2.46
N ASP A 83 2.99 -10.51 -1.94
CA ASP A 83 1.81 -10.94 -2.69
C ASP A 83 1.00 -9.76 -3.22
N LEU A 84 0.81 -8.71 -2.42
CA LEU A 84 0.09 -7.51 -2.83
C LEU A 84 0.72 -6.86 -4.07
N VAL A 85 2.03 -6.70 -4.04
CA VAL A 85 2.76 -6.13 -5.20
C VAL A 85 2.65 -7.06 -6.40
N ALA A 86 2.82 -8.37 -6.20
CA ALA A 86 2.74 -9.35 -7.29
C ALA A 86 1.37 -9.35 -7.97
N MET A 87 0.27 -9.23 -7.22
CA MET A 87 -1.07 -9.18 -7.80
C MET A 87 -1.25 -7.96 -8.71
N CYS A 88 -0.91 -6.77 -8.24
CA CYS A 88 -1.00 -5.55 -9.04
C CYS A 88 -0.05 -5.56 -10.25
N VAL A 89 1.18 -6.04 -10.05
CA VAL A 89 2.19 -6.11 -11.13
C VAL A 89 1.81 -7.11 -12.20
N ASN A 90 1.25 -8.26 -11.83
CA ASN A 90 0.79 -9.26 -12.79
C ASN A 90 -0.31 -8.72 -13.70
N ASP A 91 -1.24 -7.93 -13.16
CA ASP A 91 -2.28 -7.27 -13.96
C ASP A 91 -1.67 -6.30 -14.99
N LEU A 92 -0.63 -5.56 -14.61
CA LEU A 92 0.08 -4.67 -15.54
C LEU A 92 0.82 -5.48 -16.62
N ILE A 93 1.52 -6.55 -16.24
CA ILE A 93 2.30 -7.38 -17.17
C ILE A 93 1.39 -8.08 -18.17
N CYS A 94 0.20 -8.52 -17.79
CA CYS A 94 -0.79 -9.07 -18.70
C CYS A 94 -1.18 -8.10 -19.82
N ASN A 95 -1.00 -6.81 -19.60
CA ASN A 95 -1.21 -5.74 -20.58
C ASN A 95 0.09 -5.20 -21.19
N PHE A 96 1.20 -5.95 -21.06
CA PHE A 96 2.54 -5.58 -21.55
C PHE A 96 3.07 -4.25 -20.98
N ALA A 97 2.60 -3.83 -19.81
CA ALA A 97 3.08 -2.65 -19.15
C ALA A 97 4.33 -2.94 -18.31
N THR A 98 5.22 -1.94 -18.20
CA THR A 98 6.36 -1.99 -17.30
C THR A 98 5.98 -1.34 -15.97
N PRO A 99 6.10 -2.04 -14.83
CA PRO A 99 5.88 -1.43 -13.52
C PRO A 99 6.86 -0.27 -13.31
N MET A 100 6.36 0.88 -12.88
CA MET A 100 7.20 2.07 -12.64
C MET A 100 7.19 2.46 -11.16
N PHE A 101 6.01 2.53 -10.56
CA PHE A 101 5.85 2.90 -9.16
C PHE A 101 4.65 2.18 -8.54
N PHE A 102 4.65 2.14 -7.22
CA PHE A 102 3.63 1.53 -6.39
C PHE A 102 3.15 2.52 -5.32
N LEU A 103 1.87 2.45 -5.00
CA LEU A 103 1.23 3.13 -3.89
C LEU A 103 0.45 2.09 -3.09
N ASP A 104 0.65 2.05 -1.77
CA ASP A 104 -0.07 1.13 -0.91
C ASP A 104 -1.18 1.80 -0.12
N TYR A 105 -2.12 1.00 0.37
CA TYR A 105 -3.14 1.43 1.31
C TYR A 105 -3.26 0.42 2.43
N TYR A 106 -2.80 0.80 3.62
CA TYR A 106 -2.85 -0.03 4.81
C TYR A 106 -4.01 0.39 5.71
N ALA A 107 -5.05 -0.44 5.79
CA ALA A 107 -6.21 -0.21 6.64
C ALA A 107 -6.20 -1.15 7.85
N THR A 108 -6.40 -0.61 9.05
CA THR A 108 -6.44 -1.39 10.29
C THR A 108 -7.39 -0.75 11.30
N GLY A 109 -8.02 -1.55 12.16
CA GLY A 109 -8.83 -1.05 13.26
C GLY A 109 -7.99 -0.43 14.39
N LYS A 110 -6.79 -0.97 14.62
CA LYS A 110 -5.80 -0.46 15.57
C LYS A 110 -4.41 -0.66 15.01
N LEU A 111 -3.60 0.39 15.02
CA LEU A 111 -2.24 0.29 14.51
C LEU A 111 -1.37 -0.53 15.47
N ASP A 112 -0.87 -1.66 14.96
CA ASP A 112 0.29 -2.36 15.49
C ASP A 112 1.50 -2.00 14.63
N LYS A 113 2.45 -1.28 15.21
CA LYS A 113 3.65 -0.80 14.50
C LYS A 113 4.49 -1.95 13.94
N ASN A 114 4.63 -3.05 14.69
CA ASN A 114 5.45 -4.18 14.26
C ASN A 114 4.78 -4.95 13.12
N ALA A 115 3.46 -5.13 13.19
CA ALA A 115 2.69 -5.75 12.12
C ALA A 115 2.77 -4.91 10.84
N ALA A 116 2.58 -3.58 10.95
CA ALA A 116 2.69 -2.67 9.82
C ALA A 116 4.08 -2.68 9.18
N LEU A 117 5.15 -2.66 10.00
CA LEU A 117 6.53 -2.77 9.52
C LEU A 117 6.77 -4.06 8.73
N GLN A 118 6.27 -5.21 9.20
CA GLN A 118 6.40 -6.48 8.49
C GLN A 118 5.70 -6.44 7.12
N VAL A 119 4.45 -5.95 7.07
CA VAL A 119 3.71 -5.84 5.81
C VAL A 119 4.41 -4.92 4.83
N ILE A 120 4.80 -3.72 5.27
CA ILE A 120 5.43 -2.73 4.37
C ILE A 120 6.85 -3.16 3.97
N SER A 121 7.55 -3.92 4.83
CA SER A 121 8.80 -4.58 4.45
C SER A 121 8.59 -5.58 3.31
N GLY A 122 7.51 -6.36 3.36
CA GLY A 122 7.13 -7.25 2.28
C GLY A 122 6.77 -6.49 1.00
N ILE A 123 6.01 -5.38 1.09
CA ILE A 123 5.72 -4.52 -0.06
C ILE A 123 7.01 -3.97 -0.67
N THR A 124 7.94 -3.50 0.16
CA THR A 124 9.24 -3.00 -0.30
C THR A 124 10.02 -4.08 -1.04
N GLN A 125 10.05 -5.30 -0.51
CA GLN A 125 10.70 -6.44 -1.15
C GLN A 125 10.05 -6.77 -2.51
N GLY A 126 8.73 -6.84 -2.57
CA GLY A 126 8.00 -7.05 -3.83
C GLY A 126 8.28 -5.94 -4.86
N CYS A 127 8.35 -4.68 -4.43
CA CYS A 127 8.72 -3.56 -5.30
C CYS A 127 10.14 -3.67 -5.83
N LEU A 128 11.11 -4.11 -5.01
CA LEU A 128 12.48 -4.38 -5.45
C LEU A 128 12.52 -5.49 -6.50
N GLU A 129 11.81 -6.58 -6.29
CA GLU A 129 11.72 -7.69 -7.24
C GLU A 129 11.05 -7.27 -8.56
N ALA A 130 10.00 -6.46 -8.48
CA ALA A 130 9.30 -5.91 -9.64
C ALA A 130 10.03 -4.72 -10.30
N GLN A 131 11.15 -4.26 -9.73
CA GLN A 131 11.90 -3.08 -10.19
C GLN A 131 11.04 -1.80 -10.27
N CYS A 132 10.09 -1.64 -9.37
CA CYS A 132 9.25 -0.45 -9.27
C CYS A 132 9.48 0.28 -7.95
N ALA A 133 9.24 1.59 -7.93
CA ALA A 133 9.47 2.41 -6.75
C ALA A 133 8.23 2.51 -5.87
N LEU A 134 8.33 2.22 -4.58
CA LEU A 134 7.29 2.52 -3.61
C LEU A 134 7.36 4.03 -3.28
N ILE A 135 6.51 4.83 -3.92
CA ILE A 135 6.61 6.30 -3.85
C ILE A 135 5.70 6.95 -2.83
N GLY A 136 4.85 6.17 -2.17
CA GLY A 136 3.95 6.66 -1.15
C GLY A 136 2.93 5.61 -0.76
N GLY A 137 2.06 5.99 0.17
CA GLY A 137 0.99 5.14 0.66
C GLY A 137 0.16 5.86 1.71
N ALA A 138 -0.90 5.22 2.17
CA ALA A 138 -1.76 5.73 3.21
C ALA A 138 -1.96 4.69 4.31
N VAL A 139 -1.88 5.13 5.56
CA VAL A 139 -2.27 4.33 6.72
C VAL A 139 -3.59 4.86 7.23
N SER A 140 -4.63 4.05 7.19
CA SER A 140 -5.96 4.41 7.66
C SER A 140 -6.31 3.62 8.92
N TYR A 141 -6.79 4.33 9.93
CA TYR A 141 -7.37 3.72 11.13
C TYR A 141 -8.86 4.02 11.13
N THR A 142 -9.69 2.99 11.09
CA THR A 142 -11.12 3.20 11.20
C THR A 142 -11.69 2.39 12.36
N HIS A 143 -12.17 3.11 13.35
CA HIS A 143 -13.17 2.61 14.29
C HIS A 143 -14.54 3.01 13.75
N LEU A 144 -14.96 2.39 12.66
CA LEU A 144 -16.30 2.61 12.13
C LEU A 144 -17.27 1.74 12.91
N THR A 145 -17.99 2.37 13.82
CA THR A 145 -19.21 1.83 14.42
C THR A 145 -20.45 1.99 13.52
N LEU A 146 -20.25 2.42 12.29
CA LEU A 146 -21.33 2.45 11.31
C LEU A 146 -21.49 1.05 10.70
N PRO A 147 -22.72 0.51 10.57
CA PRO A 147 -22.98 -0.70 9.82
C PRO A 147 -22.71 -0.38 8.34
N THR A 148 -21.46 -0.40 7.96
CA THR A 148 -21.11 -0.43 6.55
C THR A 148 -21.48 -1.82 6.07
N ASN A 149 -22.50 -1.90 5.22
CA ASN A 149 -22.67 -3.06 4.37
C ASN A 149 -21.28 -3.34 3.78
N THR A 150 -20.79 -4.56 4.00
CA THR A 150 -19.58 -5.04 3.36
C THR A 150 -19.73 -4.81 1.87
N CYS A 151 -19.15 -3.72 1.38
CA CYS A 151 -18.96 -3.53 -0.02
C CYS A 151 -17.93 -4.59 -0.43
N SER A 152 -18.40 -5.78 -0.79
CA SER A 152 -17.57 -6.65 -1.63
C SER A 152 -17.21 -5.80 -2.83
N CYS A 153 -15.92 -5.60 -3.07
CA CYS A 153 -15.43 -4.95 -4.27
C CYS A 153 -15.94 -5.74 -5.49
N ARG A 154 -17.13 -5.39 -5.94
CA ARG A 154 -17.56 -5.75 -7.28
C ARG A 154 -16.96 -4.70 -8.18
N SER A 155 -15.94 -5.09 -8.92
CA SER A 155 -15.47 -4.28 -10.02
C SER A 155 -16.70 -3.93 -10.88
N ARG A 156 -16.92 -2.66 -11.17
CA ARG A 156 -17.99 -2.21 -12.08
C ARG A 156 -17.89 -2.83 -13.48
N TRP A 157 -16.79 -3.51 -13.75
CA TRP A 157 -16.42 -4.07 -15.05
C TRP A 157 -16.50 -5.60 -15.07
N SER A 158 -17.01 -6.25 -14.01
CA SER A 158 -17.25 -7.68 -14.04
C SER A 158 -18.43 -7.98 -14.99
N PRO A 159 -18.24 -8.74 -16.08
CA PRO A 159 -19.32 -9.09 -17.00
C PRO A 159 -20.30 -10.13 -16.42
N TYR A 160 -20.06 -10.60 -15.19
CA TYR A 160 -20.92 -11.56 -14.50
C TYR A 160 -21.71 -10.84 -13.40
N HIS A 161 -22.95 -10.56 -13.71
CA HIS A 161 -24.00 -10.18 -12.75
C HIS A 161 -24.64 -11.43 -12.15
#